data_9d945ebedfc4c622a1cd0da2322e68dc
#
_entry.id   9d945ebedfc4c622a1cd0da2322e68dc
#
_cell.length_a   1.000
_cell.length_b   1.000
_cell.length_c   1.000
_cell.angle_alpha   90.00
_cell.angle_beta   90.00
_cell.angle_gamma   90.00
#
_symmetry.space_group_name_H-M   'P 1'
#
loop_
_entity.id
_entity.type
_entity.pdbx_description
1 polymer ?
#
loop_
_entity_poly.entity_id
_entity_poly.type
_entity_poly.pdbx_seq_one_letter_code
_entity_poly.pdbx_strand_id
1 'polypeptide(L)'
;MKDNEIIGKGDAYLQTKQALITIEEALIKLGAGMENVVRTRMYVTDISKWEEIGKAHGEYFKDIRPVATMVEVKGLIDPDLLVEIEVQAIVTL
;
A
#
# COMPACT_ATOMS: atom_id res chain seq x y z
N MET A 1 7.06 -7.25 1.52
CA MET A 1 8.44 -7.75 1.71
C MET A 1 9.12 -7.84 0.36
N LYS A 2 10.37 -7.51 0.28
CA LYS A 2 11.15 -7.60 -0.94
C LYS A 2 12.30 -8.59 -0.68
N ASP A 3 12.44 -9.58 -1.58
CA ASP A 3 13.49 -10.63 -1.45
C ASP A 3 13.47 -11.31 -0.08
N ASN A 4 12.27 -11.56 0.46
CA ASN A 4 12.04 -12.16 1.78
C ASN A 4 12.54 -11.29 2.95
N GLU A 5 12.89 -10.05 2.69
CA GLU A 5 13.25 -9.08 3.72
C GLU A 5 12.16 -8.02 3.87
N ILE A 6 11.96 -7.56 5.11
CA ILE A 6 11.05 -6.46 5.40
C ILE A 6 11.82 -5.16 5.26
N ILE A 7 11.44 -4.34 4.29
CA ILE A 7 12.02 -3.02 4.10
C ILE A 7 11.31 -2.06 5.05
N GLY A 8 12.07 -1.30 5.83
CA GLY A 8 11.51 -0.32 6.75
C GLY A 8 10.99 -0.93 8.05
N LYS A 9 11.66 -1.94 8.57
CA LYS A 9 11.27 -2.55 9.85
C LYS A 9 11.10 -1.47 10.92
N GLY A 10 9.92 -1.42 11.55
CA GLY A 10 9.58 -0.41 12.54
C GLY A 10 9.17 0.93 11.97
N ASP A 11 9.14 1.10 10.64
CA ASP A 11 8.84 2.36 9.98
C ASP A 11 7.62 2.20 9.05
N ALA A 12 6.47 2.68 9.50
CA ALA A 12 5.22 2.53 8.78
C ALA A 12 5.23 3.28 7.43
N TYR A 13 5.88 4.44 7.38
CA TYR A 13 6.00 5.19 6.13
C TYR A 13 6.79 4.40 5.08
N LEU A 14 7.97 3.90 5.45
CA LEU A 14 8.80 3.14 4.51
C LEU A 14 8.14 1.84 4.09
N GLN A 15 7.46 1.15 5.00
CA GLN A 15 6.74 -0.07 4.64
C GLN A 15 5.62 0.22 3.66
N THR A 16 4.89 1.32 3.86
CA THR A 16 3.83 1.73 2.94
C THR A 16 4.41 2.06 1.56
N LYS A 17 5.50 2.82 1.52
CA LYS A 17 6.17 3.15 0.26
C LYS A 17 6.61 1.88 -0.47
N GLN A 18 7.22 0.94 0.23
CA GLN A 18 7.68 -0.31 -0.40
C GLN A 18 6.50 -1.14 -0.92
N ALA A 19 5.41 -1.21 -0.17
CA ALA A 19 4.22 -1.92 -0.61
C ALA A 19 3.68 -1.31 -1.91
N LEU A 20 3.63 0.02 -1.99
CA LEU A 20 3.13 0.71 -3.19
C LEU A 20 4.09 0.56 -4.38
N ILE A 21 5.39 0.56 -4.14
CA ILE A 21 6.38 0.28 -5.20
C ILE A 21 6.15 -1.12 -5.78
N THR A 22 5.96 -2.11 -4.93
CA THR A 22 5.70 -3.49 -5.34
C THR A 22 4.40 -3.59 -6.14
N ILE A 23 3.36 -2.91 -5.70
CA ILE A 23 2.07 -2.87 -6.40
C ILE A 23 2.24 -2.23 -7.77
N GLU A 24 2.94 -1.11 -7.85
CA GLU A 24 3.17 -0.43 -9.12
C GLU A 24 3.91 -1.32 -10.12
N GLU A 25 4.95 -2.00 -9.66
CA GLU A 25 5.68 -2.95 -10.50
C GLU A 25 4.77 -4.05 -11.04
N ALA A 26 3.89 -4.58 -10.18
CA ALA A 26 2.95 -5.63 -10.59
C ALA A 26 1.93 -5.10 -11.61
N LEU A 27 1.42 -3.88 -11.40
CA LEU A 27 0.47 -3.27 -12.34
C LEU A 27 1.11 -3.05 -13.70
N ILE A 28 2.33 -2.56 -13.74
CA ILE A 28 3.04 -2.33 -15.00
C ILE A 28 3.20 -3.63 -15.78
N LYS A 29 3.54 -4.72 -15.09
CA LYS A 29 3.66 -6.04 -15.74
C LYS A 29 2.34 -6.53 -16.32
N LEU A 30 1.22 -6.08 -15.76
CA LEU A 30 -0.12 -6.45 -16.23
C LEU A 30 -0.67 -5.48 -17.29
N GLY A 31 0.11 -4.49 -17.70
CA GLY A 31 -0.31 -3.51 -18.69
C GLY A 31 -1.13 -2.37 -18.09
N ALA A 32 -1.02 -2.13 -16.80
CA ALA A 32 -1.74 -1.07 -16.11
C ALA A 32 -0.74 -0.13 -15.43
N GLY A 33 -1.24 0.83 -14.68
CA GLY A 33 -0.43 1.74 -13.89
C GLY A 33 -1.22 2.23 -12.69
N MET A 34 -0.58 3.03 -11.86
CA MET A 34 -1.23 3.57 -10.64
C MET A 34 -2.45 4.43 -10.99
N GLU A 35 -2.44 5.10 -12.15
CA GLU A 35 -3.56 5.90 -12.62
C GLU A 35 -4.84 5.08 -12.87
N ASN A 36 -4.72 3.77 -12.99
CA ASN A 36 -5.87 2.88 -13.18
C ASN A 36 -6.47 2.38 -11.86
N VAL A 37 -5.84 2.70 -10.73
CA VAL A 37 -6.31 2.24 -9.42
C VAL A 37 -7.58 3.00 -9.04
N VAL A 38 -8.63 2.26 -8.71
CA VAL A 38 -9.93 2.83 -8.31
C VAL A 38 -10.21 2.64 -6.83
N ARG A 39 -9.54 1.73 -6.19
CA ARG A 39 -9.71 1.44 -4.76
C ARG A 39 -8.40 0.97 -4.16
N THR A 40 -8.12 1.47 -2.95
CA THR A 40 -7.05 0.93 -2.12
C THR A 40 -7.64 0.48 -0.78
N ARG A 41 -7.08 -0.57 -0.22
CA ARG A 41 -7.44 -1.02 1.11
C ARG A 41 -6.16 -1.31 1.88
N MET A 42 -6.04 -0.68 3.04
CA MET A 42 -4.85 -0.77 3.87
C MET A 42 -5.19 -1.46 5.17
N TYR A 43 -4.49 -2.56 5.44
CA TYR A 43 -4.62 -3.32 6.68
C TYR A 43 -3.42 -2.98 7.55
N VAL A 44 -3.67 -2.43 8.74
CA VAL A 44 -2.61 -1.92 9.60
C VAL A 44 -2.69 -2.57 10.98
N THR A 45 -1.54 -2.79 11.60
CA THR A 45 -1.50 -3.39 12.94
C THR A 45 -1.59 -2.34 14.04
N ASP A 46 -1.33 -1.07 13.72
CA ASP A 46 -1.43 0.04 14.67
C ASP A 46 -1.99 1.26 13.94
N ILE A 47 -3.29 1.52 14.12
CA ILE A 47 -3.96 2.59 13.39
C ILE A 47 -3.52 3.99 13.86
N SER A 48 -2.83 4.09 14.99
CA SER A 48 -2.26 5.38 15.40
C SER A 48 -1.18 5.88 14.44
N LYS A 49 -0.67 5.00 13.57
CA LYS A 49 0.32 5.33 12.54
C LYS A 49 -0.32 5.83 11.24
N TRP A 50 -1.62 6.11 11.24
CA TRP A 50 -2.35 6.45 10.02
C TRP A 50 -1.79 7.67 9.28
N GLU A 51 -1.22 8.64 9.99
CA GLU A 51 -0.67 9.83 9.33
C GLU A 51 0.55 9.48 8.48
N GLU A 52 1.44 8.64 9.00
CA GLU A 52 2.63 8.19 8.26
C GLU A 52 2.25 7.37 7.04
N ILE A 53 1.29 6.47 7.21
CA ILE A 53 0.78 5.61 6.14
C ILE A 53 0.05 6.46 5.11
N GLY A 54 -0.80 7.36 5.56
CA GLY A 54 -1.54 8.27 4.68
C GLY A 54 -0.64 9.18 3.88
N LYS A 55 0.45 9.64 4.47
CA LYS A 55 1.43 10.47 3.74
C LYS A 55 2.03 9.71 2.57
N ALA A 56 2.50 8.49 2.80
CA ALA A 56 3.07 7.65 1.75
C ALA A 56 2.04 7.35 0.66
N HIS A 57 0.82 7.00 1.06
CA HIS A 57 -0.29 6.73 0.15
C HIS A 57 -0.59 7.98 -0.70
N GLY A 58 -0.65 9.14 -0.08
CA GLY A 58 -0.93 10.40 -0.77
C GLY A 58 0.12 10.78 -1.80
N GLU A 59 1.37 10.41 -1.57
CA GLU A 59 2.44 10.69 -2.53
C GLU A 59 2.20 10.01 -3.88
N TYR A 60 1.48 8.88 -3.88
CA TYR A 60 1.09 8.19 -5.11
C TYR A 60 -0.28 8.60 -5.63
N PHE A 61 -1.23 8.85 -4.72
CA PHE A 61 -2.64 8.87 -5.10
C PHE A 61 -3.35 10.21 -4.93
N LYS A 62 -2.64 11.29 -4.52
CA LYS A 62 -3.32 12.57 -4.26
C LYS A 62 -4.09 13.12 -5.47
N ASP A 63 -3.60 12.86 -6.68
CA ASP A 63 -4.24 13.32 -7.91
C ASP A 63 -5.13 12.26 -8.55
N ILE A 64 -4.90 11.00 -8.23
CA ILE A 64 -5.68 9.86 -8.76
C ILE A 64 -6.97 9.68 -7.97
N ARG A 65 -6.91 9.87 -6.67
CA ARG A 65 -8.05 9.85 -5.74
C ARG A 65 -8.88 8.57 -5.77
N PRO A 66 -8.28 7.40 -5.60
CA PRO A 66 -9.05 6.17 -5.47
C PRO A 66 -9.84 6.19 -4.17
N VAL A 67 -10.91 5.38 -4.11
CA VAL A 67 -11.57 5.12 -2.83
C VAL A 67 -10.56 4.42 -1.93
N ALA A 68 -10.36 4.94 -0.72
CA ALA A 68 -9.36 4.42 0.20
C ALA A 68 -9.99 4.03 1.52
N THR A 69 -9.60 2.88 2.04
CA THR A 69 -10.06 2.38 3.34
C THR A 69 -8.85 1.93 4.15
N MET A 70 -8.81 2.28 5.42
CA MET A 70 -7.79 1.80 6.35
C MET A 70 -8.48 1.12 7.52
N VAL A 71 -8.08 -0.11 7.82
CA VAL A 71 -8.63 -0.87 8.94
C VAL A 71 -7.50 -1.43 9.80
N GLU A 72 -7.72 -1.42 11.11
CA GLU A 72 -6.77 -2.04 12.01
C GLU A 72 -7.09 -3.52 12.11
N VAL A 73 -6.05 -4.35 12.01
CA VAL A 73 -6.17 -5.79 12.12
C VAL A 73 -5.31 -6.29 13.28
N LYS A 74 -5.64 -7.46 13.80
CA LYS A 74 -4.93 -8.04 14.93
C LYS A 74 -3.47 -8.35 14.61
N GLY A 75 -3.18 -8.75 13.38
CA GLY A 75 -1.83 -9.06 12.95
C GLY A 75 -1.78 -9.35 11.47
N LEU A 76 -0.58 -9.38 10.93
CA LEU A 76 -0.28 -9.75 9.56
C LEU A 76 0.59 -11.01 9.58
N ILE A 77 0.90 -11.53 8.41
CA ILE A 77 1.59 -12.81 8.31
C ILE A 77 2.97 -12.81 8.98
N ASP A 78 3.63 -11.66 9.01
CA ASP A 78 4.91 -11.49 9.70
C ASP A 78 4.71 -10.46 10.81
N PRO A 79 5.21 -10.73 12.05
CA PRO A 79 5.03 -9.81 13.17
C PRO A 79 5.70 -8.45 12.99
N ASP A 80 6.66 -8.34 12.08
CA ASP A 80 7.33 -7.06 11.79
C ASP A 80 6.63 -6.26 10.69
N LEU A 81 5.58 -6.79 10.07
CA LEU A 81 4.77 -6.04 9.11
C LEU A 81 3.80 -5.14 9.84
N LEU A 82 3.81 -3.86 9.50
CA LEU A 82 2.92 -2.83 10.06
C LEU A 82 1.76 -2.55 9.13
N VAL A 83 1.89 -2.83 7.83
CA VAL A 83 0.87 -2.52 6.84
C VAL A 83 0.88 -3.54 5.71
N GLU A 84 -0.30 -3.85 5.21
CA GLU A 84 -0.49 -4.63 3.99
C GLU A 84 -1.52 -3.89 3.15
N ILE A 85 -1.26 -3.77 1.83
CA ILE A 85 -2.10 -2.98 0.95
C ILE A 85 -2.57 -3.85 -0.20
N GLU A 86 -3.86 -3.74 -0.52
CA GLU A 86 -4.39 -4.30 -1.76
C GLU A 86 -5.01 -3.18 -2.58
N VAL A 87 -4.98 -3.32 -3.89
CA VAL A 87 -5.58 -2.35 -4.80
C VAL A 87 -6.46 -3.08 -5.80
N GLN A 88 -7.44 -2.34 -6.31
CA GLN A 88 -8.24 -2.76 -7.45
C GLN A 88 -8.01 -1.73 -8.55
N ALA A 89 -7.66 -2.20 -9.72
CA ALA A 89 -7.43 -1.35 -10.88
C ALA A 89 -8.32 -1.77 -12.02
N ILE A 90 -8.75 -0.80 -12.82
CA ILE A 90 -9.59 -1.04 -13.99
C ILE A 90 -8.88 -0.44 -15.19
N VAL A 91 -8.71 -1.26 -16.22
CA VAL A 91 -8.12 -0.85 -17.49
C VAL A 91 -9.19 -0.96 -18.57
N THR A 92 -9.39 0.12 -19.31
CA THR A 92 -10.32 0.12 -20.44
C THR A 92 -9.55 -0.30 -21.69
N LEU A 93 -10.02 -1.34 -22.34
CA LEU A 93 -9.43 -1.85 -23.58
C LEU A 93 -10.03 -1.17 -24.81
#